data_d5b37afefaaaefccb6472c30f190bc32
#
_entry.id   d5b37afefaaaefccb6472c30f190bc32
#
_cell.length_a   1.000
_cell.length_b   1.000
_cell.length_c   1.000
_cell.angle_alpha   90.00
_cell.angle_beta   90.00
_cell.angle_gamma   90.00
#
_symmetry.space_group_name_H-M   'P 1'
#
loop_
_entity.id
_entity.type
_entity.pdbx_description
1 polymer ?
#
loop_
_entity_poly.entity_id
_entity_poly.type
_entity_poly.pdbx_seq_one_letter_code
_entity_poly.pdbx_strand_id
1 'polypeptide(L)'
;MTTNYSANEITVLKDLEPVQLRPGMYTDTTRPNHLAQEVIDNSVDEALAGCFATRIEVILHKDQSIEVIDNGRGMPVDIHPVENVSGVEVIMSKLHAGGKFSNKNYTFSGGLHGVGISVVNALSERVDVTVKRNGEVYKIAFENGKKVEDLTVIGTCGRRTTGTTVHFKPNPKYFDSPKFSASRLRHLLRAKAVLCSGLEIKFIDKVNDTEDTWLYQDGLNDYLMEAINGLVTLPEQPFIGEFTGEKEAVSWALLWLPEGGELIGESYVNLIPTALGGTHVNGLRQGLLDAMREFCEFRNLLPRGVKLTADDLWDRCAYVLSLKMQDPQFAGQTKERLSSRQSAVFIGGVVKDAFSLWLNQNVQTAELLADMAISSAQRRLRAAKKVVRKKLVSGPALPGKLADCSSQDLNLTELFLVEGDSAGGSAKQAREREYQAILPLRGKILNTWEVSPEQVLASQEVHDIAVALGIDPDNDDLSQLRYGKVCILADADSDGLHIATLLCALFLRHFPKLVEQGHVYVAMPPLYRIDLGKEVFYALDESEKEAILDRLKGKKGKPNVQRFKGLGEMNPMQLRETTMDPNTRRLVQLTFEAQGEESQETIETMDMLLAKKRAEDRKNWLQAKGDQVDLAV
;
A
#
# COMPACT_ATOMS: atom_id res chain seq x y z
N MET A 1 -37.39 27.41 -6.60
CA MET A 1 -37.47 26.78 -7.94
C MET A 1 -37.36 25.27 -7.71
N THR A 2 -38.43 24.54 -7.89
CA THR A 2 -38.43 23.08 -7.81
C THR A 2 -37.73 22.56 -9.07
N THR A 3 -36.46 22.17 -8.97
CA THR A 3 -35.76 21.46 -10.03
C THR A 3 -36.42 20.09 -10.17
N ASN A 4 -37.17 19.89 -11.25
CA ASN A 4 -37.73 18.61 -11.62
C ASN A 4 -36.56 17.71 -12.09
N TYR A 5 -35.92 17.00 -11.14
CA TYR A 5 -34.96 15.94 -11.47
C TYR A 5 -35.70 14.81 -12.16
N SER A 6 -35.40 14.59 -13.44
CA SER A 6 -36.08 13.59 -14.27
C SER A 6 -35.03 12.63 -14.89
N ALA A 7 -35.48 11.48 -15.34
CA ALA A 7 -34.62 10.49 -16.00
C ALA A 7 -33.84 11.06 -17.22
N ASN A 8 -34.29 12.15 -17.80
CA ASN A 8 -33.62 12.84 -18.89
C ASN A 8 -32.32 13.56 -18.48
N GLU A 9 -32.14 13.78 -17.17
CA GLU A 9 -30.94 14.42 -16.60
C GLU A 9 -29.88 13.39 -16.21
N ILE A 10 -30.21 12.10 -16.30
CA ILE A 10 -29.25 11.01 -16.04
C ILE A 10 -28.34 10.83 -17.25
N THR A 11 -27.07 11.16 -17.10
CA THR A 11 -26.04 10.92 -18.12
C THR A 11 -25.47 9.53 -17.96
N VAL A 12 -25.50 8.73 -19.04
CA VAL A 12 -24.85 7.41 -19.11
C VAL A 12 -23.55 7.55 -19.87
N LEU A 13 -22.44 7.37 -19.20
CA LEU A 13 -21.11 7.40 -19.79
C LEU A 13 -20.83 6.09 -20.54
N LYS A 14 -20.14 6.18 -21.68
CA LYS A 14 -19.85 5.04 -22.56
C LYS A 14 -18.36 4.82 -22.72
N ASP A 15 -17.98 3.56 -22.98
CA ASP A 15 -16.61 3.13 -23.30
C ASP A 15 -15.56 3.65 -22.27
N LEU A 16 -14.69 4.58 -22.66
CA LEU A 16 -13.62 5.14 -21.81
C LEU A 16 -13.96 6.50 -21.18
N GLU A 17 -15.15 7.04 -21.44
CA GLU A 17 -15.59 8.32 -20.85
C GLU A 17 -15.57 8.32 -19.31
N PRO A 18 -15.98 7.23 -18.60
CA PRO A 18 -15.91 7.18 -17.14
C PRO A 18 -14.49 7.38 -16.60
N VAL A 19 -13.49 6.80 -17.28
CA VAL A 19 -12.08 6.92 -16.92
C VAL A 19 -11.59 8.36 -17.10
N GLN A 20 -11.94 8.98 -18.22
CA GLN A 20 -11.53 10.35 -18.54
C GLN A 20 -12.20 11.38 -17.64
N LEU A 21 -13.42 11.12 -17.20
CA LEU A 21 -14.17 12.00 -16.32
C LEU A 21 -13.69 11.89 -14.84
N ARG A 22 -13.36 10.66 -14.41
CA ARG A 22 -12.95 10.38 -13.01
C ARG A 22 -11.71 9.49 -12.97
N PRO A 23 -10.54 10.01 -13.39
CA PRO A 23 -9.31 9.20 -13.50
C PRO A 23 -8.85 8.64 -12.14
N GLY A 24 -9.06 9.36 -11.03
CA GLY A 24 -8.68 8.92 -9.69
C GLY A 24 -9.41 7.66 -9.20
N MET A 25 -10.51 7.24 -9.83
CA MET A 25 -11.16 5.95 -9.54
C MET A 25 -10.40 4.76 -10.14
N TYR A 26 -9.55 4.98 -11.13
CA TYR A 26 -8.91 3.93 -11.93
C TYR A 26 -7.39 3.90 -11.79
N THR A 27 -6.77 5.04 -11.42
CA THR A 27 -5.32 5.17 -11.34
C THR A 27 -4.91 6.22 -10.30
N ASP A 28 -3.66 6.16 -9.86
CA ASP A 28 -3.03 7.27 -9.14
C ASP A 28 -2.83 8.44 -10.10
N THR A 29 -3.37 9.60 -9.78
CA THR A 29 -3.30 10.82 -10.59
C THR A 29 -2.16 11.74 -10.19
N THR A 30 -1.38 11.41 -9.16
CA THR A 30 -0.22 12.21 -8.76
C THR A 30 0.86 12.20 -9.85
N ARG A 31 1.15 11.02 -10.40
CA ARG A 31 2.12 10.80 -11.49
C ARG A 31 1.67 9.65 -12.39
N PRO A 32 2.11 9.61 -13.66
CA PRO A 32 1.70 8.55 -14.60
C PRO A 32 2.38 7.18 -14.35
N ASN A 33 3.13 7.02 -13.26
CA ASN A 33 3.86 5.78 -12.95
C ASN A 33 2.95 4.54 -12.90
N HIS A 34 1.72 4.69 -12.40
CA HIS A 34 0.76 3.58 -12.35
C HIS A 34 0.31 3.14 -13.75
N LEU A 35 0.22 4.06 -14.72
CA LEU A 35 -0.06 3.67 -16.12
C LEU A 35 1.08 2.80 -16.69
N ALA A 36 2.33 3.17 -16.42
CA ALA A 36 3.48 2.35 -16.82
C ALA A 36 3.44 0.98 -16.16
N GLN A 37 3.10 0.93 -14.86
CA GLN A 37 2.97 -0.32 -14.11
C GLN A 37 1.94 -1.25 -14.76
N GLU A 38 0.77 -0.77 -15.18
CA GLU A 38 -0.26 -1.58 -15.82
C GLU A 38 0.22 -2.21 -17.14
N VAL A 39 1.02 -1.48 -17.92
CA VAL A 39 1.62 -2.03 -19.16
C VAL A 39 2.70 -3.05 -18.84
N ILE A 40 3.59 -2.75 -17.89
CA ILE A 40 4.65 -3.64 -17.43
C ILE A 40 4.05 -4.93 -16.86
N ASP A 41 3.01 -4.84 -16.03
CA ASP A 41 2.34 -5.99 -15.42
C ASP A 41 1.74 -6.92 -16.48
N ASN A 42 1.24 -6.38 -17.58
CA ASN A 42 0.76 -7.21 -18.69
C ASN A 42 1.88 -8.01 -19.37
N SER A 43 3.05 -7.41 -19.54
CA SER A 43 4.23 -8.09 -20.08
C SER A 43 4.79 -9.14 -19.12
N VAL A 44 4.78 -8.84 -17.82
CA VAL A 44 5.21 -9.77 -16.76
C VAL A 44 4.22 -10.95 -16.61
N ASP A 45 2.91 -10.73 -16.79
CA ASP A 45 1.92 -11.80 -16.79
C ASP A 45 2.18 -12.84 -17.90
N GLU A 46 2.77 -12.46 -19.04
CA GLU A 46 3.22 -13.40 -20.07
C GLU A 46 4.39 -14.29 -19.58
N ALA A 47 5.26 -13.77 -18.72
CA ALA A 47 6.31 -14.59 -18.09
C ALA A 47 5.70 -15.56 -17.07
N LEU A 48 4.72 -15.10 -16.28
CA LEU A 48 4.04 -15.94 -15.28
C LEU A 48 3.16 -17.05 -15.90
N ALA A 49 2.56 -16.80 -17.06
CA ALA A 49 1.62 -17.72 -17.69
C ALA A 49 2.25 -19.02 -18.26
N GLY A 50 3.57 -19.16 -18.20
CA GLY A 50 4.30 -20.33 -18.68
C GLY A 50 5.63 -19.99 -19.33
N CYS A 51 6.29 -18.95 -18.85
CA CYS A 51 7.56 -18.44 -19.37
C CYS A 51 7.49 -18.05 -20.86
N PHE A 52 6.34 -17.56 -21.33
CA PHE A 52 6.20 -17.09 -22.71
C PHE A 52 7.02 -15.85 -22.98
N ALA A 53 7.14 -14.92 -22.00
CA ALA A 53 8.08 -13.83 -22.05
C ALA A 53 9.33 -14.16 -21.21
N THR A 54 10.50 -13.97 -21.79
CA THR A 54 11.81 -14.14 -21.13
C THR A 54 12.59 -12.83 -21.06
N ARG A 55 12.12 -11.80 -21.74
CA ARG A 55 12.74 -10.47 -21.77
C ARG A 55 11.69 -9.38 -21.87
N ILE A 56 11.87 -8.36 -21.02
CA ILE A 56 11.09 -7.12 -21.05
C ILE A 56 12.07 -5.96 -21.13
N GLU A 57 11.80 -5.01 -22.03
CA GLU A 57 12.59 -3.77 -22.15
C GLU A 57 11.63 -2.59 -21.94
N VAL A 58 12.02 -1.67 -21.07
CA VAL A 58 11.26 -0.45 -20.76
C VAL A 58 12.12 0.75 -21.06
N ILE A 59 11.61 1.68 -21.87
CA ILE A 59 12.34 2.87 -22.33
C ILE A 59 11.56 4.11 -21.92
N LEU A 60 12.11 4.92 -21.02
CA LEU A 60 11.60 6.25 -20.70
C LEU A 60 12.24 7.28 -21.62
N HIS A 61 11.44 7.91 -22.47
CA HIS A 61 11.90 8.88 -23.45
C HIS A 61 11.99 10.30 -22.86
N LYS A 62 12.80 11.17 -23.48
CA LYS A 62 13.00 12.58 -23.06
C LYS A 62 11.71 13.42 -23.07
N ASP A 63 10.76 13.08 -23.93
CA ASP A 63 9.46 13.75 -24.05
C ASP A 63 8.41 13.23 -23.05
N GLN A 64 8.84 12.41 -22.07
CA GLN A 64 7.98 11.76 -21.08
C GLN A 64 6.99 10.76 -21.71
N SER A 65 7.29 10.21 -22.87
CA SER A 65 6.63 8.97 -23.33
C SER A 65 7.39 7.76 -22.80
N ILE A 66 6.70 6.62 -22.68
CA ILE A 66 7.30 5.37 -22.25
C ILE A 66 6.97 4.25 -23.23
N GLU A 67 7.93 3.39 -23.48
CA GLU A 67 7.79 2.23 -24.36
C GLU A 67 8.10 0.96 -23.59
N VAL A 68 7.20 -0.01 -23.63
CA VAL A 68 7.36 -1.32 -23.00
C VAL A 68 7.34 -2.38 -24.09
N ILE A 69 8.36 -3.20 -24.16
CA ILE A 69 8.59 -4.21 -25.18
C ILE A 69 8.74 -5.57 -24.50
N ASP A 70 7.95 -6.55 -24.87
CA ASP A 70 8.10 -7.93 -24.44
C ASP A 70 8.29 -8.87 -25.63
N ASN A 71 8.82 -10.05 -25.36
CA ASN A 71 8.92 -11.15 -26.31
C ASN A 71 7.93 -12.29 -25.99
N GLY A 72 6.79 -11.97 -25.38
CA GLY A 72 5.69 -12.90 -25.08
C GLY A 72 4.94 -13.36 -26.33
N ARG A 73 3.74 -13.93 -26.14
CA ARG A 73 2.92 -14.48 -27.24
C ARG A 73 2.40 -13.42 -28.22
N GLY A 74 2.43 -12.15 -27.84
CA GLY A 74 1.79 -11.06 -28.55
C GLY A 74 0.28 -10.99 -28.30
N MET A 75 -0.29 -9.79 -28.22
CA MET A 75 -1.72 -9.59 -28.08
C MET A 75 -2.50 -10.27 -29.24
N PRO A 76 -3.75 -10.74 -29.01
CA PRO A 76 -4.57 -11.34 -30.06
C PRO A 76 -4.92 -10.31 -31.15
N VAL A 77 -4.64 -10.65 -32.40
CA VAL A 77 -4.88 -9.80 -33.58
C VAL A 77 -6.09 -10.26 -34.40
N ASP A 78 -6.61 -11.45 -34.10
CA ASP A 78 -7.81 -12.03 -34.70
C ASP A 78 -9.07 -11.25 -34.32
N ILE A 79 -10.11 -11.37 -35.13
CA ILE A 79 -11.37 -10.66 -34.90
C ILE A 79 -12.14 -11.32 -33.76
N HIS A 80 -12.53 -10.51 -32.77
CA HIS A 80 -13.36 -10.95 -31.66
C HIS A 80 -14.77 -11.29 -32.11
N PRO A 81 -15.31 -12.49 -31.79
CA PRO A 81 -16.55 -12.99 -32.40
C PRO A 81 -17.80 -12.18 -32.04
N VAL A 82 -17.79 -11.42 -30.95
CA VAL A 82 -18.95 -10.62 -30.51
C VAL A 82 -18.76 -9.14 -30.87
N GLU A 83 -17.58 -8.59 -30.64
CA GLU A 83 -17.28 -7.15 -30.83
C GLU A 83 -17.00 -6.81 -32.31
N ASN A 84 -16.70 -7.81 -33.18
CA ASN A 84 -16.38 -7.67 -34.61
C ASN A 84 -15.20 -6.73 -34.92
N VAL A 85 -14.31 -6.55 -33.96
CA VAL A 85 -13.02 -5.82 -34.08
C VAL A 85 -11.87 -6.71 -33.59
N SER A 86 -10.64 -6.31 -33.84
CA SER A 86 -9.49 -7.11 -33.43
C SER A 86 -9.37 -7.24 -31.89
N GLY A 87 -8.84 -8.37 -31.42
CA GLY A 87 -8.66 -8.60 -29.98
C GLY A 87 -7.86 -7.50 -29.32
N VAL A 88 -6.78 -6.99 -29.97
CA VAL A 88 -6.00 -5.86 -29.44
C VAL A 88 -6.84 -4.59 -29.31
N GLU A 89 -7.73 -4.32 -30.25
CA GLU A 89 -8.64 -3.17 -30.19
C GLU A 89 -9.64 -3.30 -29.04
N VAL A 90 -10.21 -4.49 -28.84
CA VAL A 90 -11.10 -4.76 -27.68
C VAL A 90 -10.37 -4.48 -26.37
N ILE A 91 -9.16 -5.02 -26.21
CA ILE A 91 -8.35 -4.86 -24.98
C ILE A 91 -8.02 -3.39 -24.72
N MET A 92 -7.75 -2.61 -25.77
CA MET A 92 -7.36 -1.20 -25.65
C MET A 92 -8.55 -0.26 -25.44
N SER A 93 -9.76 -0.61 -25.92
CA SER A 93 -10.89 0.33 -25.97
C SER A 93 -12.08 -0.03 -25.07
N LYS A 94 -12.11 -1.25 -24.50
CA LYS A 94 -13.22 -1.68 -23.65
C LYS A 94 -12.75 -1.89 -22.21
N LEU A 95 -13.54 -1.39 -21.27
CA LEU A 95 -13.38 -1.72 -19.86
C LEU A 95 -13.87 -3.15 -19.60
N HIS A 96 -13.25 -3.82 -18.63
CA HIS A 96 -13.58 -5.19 -18.24
C HIS A 96 -13.45 -6.21 -19.39
N ALA A 97 -12.49 -5.97 -20.29
CA ALA A 97 -12.14 -6.87 -21.39
C ALA A 97 -10.74 -7.46 -21.15
N GLY A 98 -10.59 -8.77 -21.32
CA GLY A 98 -9.29 -9.44 -21.20
C GLY A 98 -9.38 -10.95 -21.06
N GLY A 99 -8.28 -11.64 -21.37
CA GLY A 99 -8.17 -13.10 -21.27
C GLY A 99 -7.92 -13.64 -19.87
N LYS A 100 -7.88 -12.78 -18.84
CA LYS A 100 -7.51 -13.12 -17.45
C LYS A 100 -8.73 -13.43 -16.56
N PHE A 101 -9.95 -13.26 -17.07
CA PHE A 101 -11.20 -13.61 -16.35
C PHE A 101 -11.47 -15.12 -16.27
N SER A 102 -10.76 -15.91 -17.06
CA SER A 102 -10.80 -17.37 -16.98
C SER A 102 -9.41 -17.91 -16.72
N ASN A 103 -9.29 -18.84 -15.77
CA ASN A 103 -8.00 -19.46 -15.39
C ASN A 103 -7.43 -20.41 -16.50
N LYS A 104 -7.97 -20.35 -17.72
CA LYS A 104 -7.52 -21.20 -18.83
C LYS A 104 -6.16 -20.81 -19.39
N ASN A 105 -5.87 -19.50 -19.42
CA ASN A 105 -4.66 -18.96 -20.05
C ASN A 105 -3.66 -18.40 -19.04
N TYR A 106 -4.12 -18.06 -17.82
CA TYR A 106 -3.32 -17.47 -16.75
C TYR A 106 -3.77 -18.09 -15.43
N THR A 107 -2.91 -18.89 -14.80
CA THR A 107 -3.18 -19.47 -13.48
C THR A 107 -3.06 -18.42 -12.39
N PHE A 108 -2.07 -17.56 -12.52
CA PHE A 108 -1.82 -16.41 -11.66
C PHE A 108 -1.61 -15.18 -12.54
N SER A 109 -2.15 -14.04 -12.16
CA SER A 109 -1.94 -12.78 -12.86
C SER A 109 -2.03 -11.59 -11.92
N GLY A 110 -1.29 -10.51 -12.23
CA GLY A 110 -1.39 -9.24 -11.53
C GLY A 110 -2.60 -8.43 -11.98
N GLY A 111 -2.99 -8.55 -13.25
CA GLY A 111 -4.16 -7.86 -13.84
C GLY A 111 -5.46 -8.61 -13.57
N LEU A 112 -6.25 -8.16 -12.57
CA LEU A 112 -7.47 -8.84 -12.11
C LEU A 112 -8.76 -8.26 -12.70
N HIS A 113 -8.77 -6.99 -13.06
CA HIS A 113 -10.00 -6.24 -13.35
C HIS A 113 -10.27 -6.03 -14.84
N GLY A 114 -9.31 -6.33 -15.73
CA GLY A 114 -9.45 -6.14 -17.19
C GLY A 114 -9.63 -4.68 -17.60
N VAL A 115 -9.08 -3.74 -16.83
CA VAL A 115 -9.22 -2.30 -17.08
C VAL A 115 -7.87 -1.59 -17.30
N GLY A 116 -6.76 -2.13 -16.82
CA GLY A 116 -5.47 -1.42 -16.76
C GLY A 116 -5.03 -0.83 -18.09
N ILE A 117 -4.94 -1.62 -19.14
CA ILE A 117 -4.46 -1.15 -20.45
C ILE A 117 -5.45 -0.19 -21.14
N SER A 118 -6.75 -0.36 -20.93
CA SER A 118 -7.77 0.57 -21.47
C SER A 118 -7.74 1.91 -20.71
N VAL A 119 -7.38 1.90 -19.41
CA VAL A 119 -7.11 3.12 -18.63
C VAL A 119 -5.86 3.85 -19.17
N VAL A 120 -4.79 3.12 -19.50
CA VAL A 120 -3.61 3.70 -20.16
C VAL A 120 -4.02 4.42 -21.44
N ASN A 121 -4.82 3.78 -22.28
CA ASN A 121 -5.31 4.39 -23.52
C ASN A 121 -6.18 5.62 -23.24
N ALA A 122 -7.12 5.54 -22.29
CA ALA A 122 -8.02 6.65 -21.96
C ALA A 122 -7.29 7.92 -21.49
N LEU A 123 -6.18 7.75 -20.76
CA LEU A 123 -5.45 8.84 -20.10
C LEU A 123 -4.16 9.26 -20.83
N SER A 124 -3.95 8.76 -22.05
CA SER A 124 -2.79 9.10 -22.90
C SER A 124 -3.15 10.01 -24.05
N GLU A 125 -2.25 10.93 -24.42
CA GLU A 125 -2.34 11.71 -25.66
C GLU A 125 -2.28 10.80 -26.88
N ARG A 126 -1.32 9.87 -26.87
CA ARG A 126 -1.07 8.92 -27.95
C ARG A 126 -0.69 7.55 -27.38
N VAL A 127 -1.20 6.49 -27.98
CA VAL A 127 -0.79 5.11 -27.72
C VAL A 127 -0.59 4.41 -29.06
N ASP A 128 0.61 3.89 -29.29
CA ASP A 128 0.96 3.05 -30.44
C ASP A 128 1.19 1.62 -29.93
N VAL A 129 0.51 0.66 -30.49
CA VAL A 129 0.67 -0.76 -30.16
C VAL A 129 1.18 -1.51 -31.39
N THR A 130 2.31 -2.17 -31.24
CA THR A 130 2.90 -3.04 -32.25
C THR A 130 2.89 -4.48 -31.75
N VAL A 131 2.34 -5.40 -32.54
CA VAL A 131 2.25 -6.82 -32.19
C VAL A 131 2.98 -7.66 -33.23
N LYS A 132 3.91 -8.50 -32.77
CA LYS A 132 4.57 -9.53 -33.58
C LYS A 132 3.87 -10.87 -33.32
N ARG A 133 3.17 -11.39 -34.31
CA ARG A 133 2.42 -12.64 -34.17
C ARG A 133 2.21 -13.31 -35.52
N ASN A 134 2.22 -14.63 -35.56
CA ASN A 134 1.95 -15.43 -36.78
C ASN A 134 2.90 -15.15 -37.97
N GLY A 135 4.08 -14.60 -37.74
CA GLY A 135 5.04 -14.23 -38.77
C GLY A 135 4.84 -12.84 -39.37
N GLU A 136 3.92 -12.06 -38.83
CA GLU A 136 3.61 -10.70 -39.25
C GLU A 136 3.79 -9.69 -38.11
N VAL A 137 4.01 -8.43 -38.50
CA VAL A 137 4.08 -7.29 -37.59
C VAL A 137 2.88 -6.41 -37.83
N TYR A 138 2.05 -6.29 -36.81
CA TYR A 138 0.82 -5.48 -36.83
C TYR A 138 1.02 -4.19 -36.07
N LYS A 139 0.35 -3.12 -36.48
CA LYS A 139 0.30 -1.85 -35.77
C LYS A 139 -1.12 -1.31 -35.70
N ILE A 140 -1.49 -0.73 -34.55
CA ILE A 140 -2.71 0.02 -34.28
C ILE A 140 -2.37 1.23 -33.43
N ALA A 141 -3.12 2.34 -33.56
CA ALA A 141 -2.85 3.53 -32.77
C ALA A 141 -4.12 4.22 -32.29
N PHE A 142 -3.98 4.90 -31.14
CA PHE A 142 -5.04 5.61 -30.45
C PHE A 142 -4.58 7.01 -30.04
N GLU A 143 -5.51 7.94 -29.99
CA GLU A 143 -5.32 9.29 -29.44
C GLU A 143 -6.47 9.64 -28.50
N ASN A 144 -6.11 10.05 -27.28
CA ASN A 144 -7.10 10.40 -26.25
C ASN A 144 -8.21 9.34 -26.07
N GLY A 145 -7.82 8.06 -26.07
CA GLY A 145 -8.72 6.92 -25.90
C GLY A 145 -9.48 6.50 -27.16
N LYS A 146 -9.32 7.20 -28.28
CA LYS A 146 -10.02 6.90 -29.55
C LYS A 146 -9.05 6.32 -30.58
N LYS A 147 -9.49 5.28 -31.29
CA LYS A 147 -8.71 4.71 -32.40
C LYS A 147 -8.55 5.73 -33.53
N VAL A 148 -7.30 5.94 -33.97
CA VAL A 148 -6.95 6.84 -35.08
C VAL A 148 -6.31 6.11 -36.26
N GLU A 149 -5.70 4.95 -36.01
CA GLU A 149 -5.18 4.07 -37.06
C GLU A 149 -5.74 2.67 -36.83
N ASP A 150 -6.29 2.05 -37.90
CA ASP A 150 -6.77 0.67 -37.85
C ASP A 150 -5.59 -0.31 -37.72
N LEU A 151 -5.88 -1.53 -37.21
CA LEU A 151 -4.91 -2.59 -37.18
C LEU A 151 -4.48 -2.98 -38.58
N THR A 152 -3.22 -2.74 -38.92
CA THR A 152 -2.64 -3.02 -40.24
C THR A 152 -1.36 -3.83 -40.10
N VAL A 153 -1.07 -4.66 -41.10
CA VAL A 153 0.22 -5.34 -41.23
C VAL A 153 1.23 -4.35 -41.81
N ILE A 154 2.27 -4.06 -41.02
CA ILE A 154 3.32 -3.13 -41.41
C ILE A 154 4.63 -3.82 -41.80
N GLY A 155 4.72 -5.13 -41.63
CA GLY A 155 5.91 -5.91 -41.99
C GLY A 155 5.77 -7.38 -41.67
N THR A 156 6.86 -8.10 -41.86
CA THR A 156 6.96 -9.54 -41.56
C THR A 156 8.05 -9.79 -40.54
N CYS A 157 7.92 -10.85 -39.76
CA CYS A 157 8.93 -11.32 -38.82
C CYS A 157 9.08 -12.84 -38.90
N GLY A 158 10.08 -13.38 -38.21
CA GLY A 158 10.23 -14.83 -38.12
C GLY A 158 8.99 -15.46 -37.45
N ARG A 159 8.52 -16.63 -37.92
CA ARG A 159 7.32 -17.29 -37.34
C ARG A 159 7.40 -17.55 -35.83
N ARG A 160 8.60 -17.67 -35.28
CA ARG A 160 8.84 -17.85 -33.83
C ARG A 160 9.07 -16.52 -33.09
N THR A 161 9.17 -15.41 -33.82
CA THR A 161 9.35 -14.08 -33.22
C THR A 161 7.99 -13.53 -32.88
N THR A 162 7.69 -13.49 -31.59
CA THR A 162 6.44 -12.94 -31.05
C THR A 162 6.72 -11.85 -30.04
N GLY A 163 5.72 -11.08 -29.66
CA GLY A 163 5.81 -10.07 -28.62
C GLY A 163 4.88 -8.89 -28.84
N THR A 164 4.80 -8.06 -27.82
CA THR A 164 4.05 -6.80 -27.87
C THR A 164 4.95 -5.63 -27.55
N THR A 165 4.75 -4.52 -28.24
CA THR A 165 5.33 -3.22 -27.89
C THR A 165 4.17 -2.24 -27.67
N VAL A 166 4.14 -1.63 -26.51
CA VAL A 166 3.20 -0.54 -26.19
C VAL A 166 4.00 0.72 -25.93
N HIS A 167 3.84 1.71 -26.80
CA HIS A 167 4.44 3.03 -26.64
C HIS A 167 3.33 4.03 -26.39
N PHE A 168 3.39 4.74 -25.26
CA PHE A 168 2.36 5.70 -24.91
C PHE A 168 2.94 6.97 -24.30
N LYS A 169 2.20 8.06 -24.48
CA LYS A 169 2.49 9.37 -23.89
C LYS A 169 1.31 9.78 -23.01
N PRO A 170 1.48 9.86 -21.69
CA PRO A 170 0.43 10.32 -20.79
C PRO A 170 -0.07 11.71 -21.14
N ASN A 171 -1.36 11.96 -20.99
CA ASN A 171 -1.93 13.28 -21.20
C ASN A 171 -1.77 14.11 -19.91
N PRO A 172 -1.02 15.23 -19.94
CA PRO A 172 -0.69 16.04 -18.74
C PRO A 172 -1.91 16.52 -17.94
N LYS A 173 -3.05 16.67 -18.60
CA LYS A 173 -4.27 17.21 -17.95
C LYS A 173 -4.83 16.32 -16.83
N TYR A 174 -4.43 15.04 -16.78
CA TYR A 174 -4.94 14.07 -15.82
C TYR A 174 -4.03 13.86 -14.60
N PHE A 175 -2.83 14.45 -14.60
CA PHE A 175 -1.83 14.20 -13.57
C PHE A 175 -1.37 15.51 -12.91
N ASP A 176 -1.15 15.46 -11.60
CA ASP A 176 -0.59 16.58 -10.85
C ASP A 176 0.82 16.91 -11.33
N SER A 177 1.64 15.88 -11.55
CA SER A 177 2.93 15.97 -12.24
C SER A 177 2.92 15.05 -13.46
N PRO A 178 3.09 15.57 -14.69
CA PRO A 178 3.07 14.73 -15.90
C PRO A 178 4.37 13.94 -16.12
N LYS A 179 5.35 14.10 -15.23
CA LYS A 179 6.66 13.44 -15.33
C LYS A 179 6.64 12.09 -14.60
N PHE A 180 7.21 11.08 -15.25
CA PHE A 180 7.50 9.80 -14.59
C PHE A 180 8.58 9.96 -13.52
N SER A 181 8.40 9.28 -12.38
CA SER A 181 9.48 9.05 -11.42
C SER A 181 10.32 7.84 -11.89
N ALA A 182 11.51 8.09 -12.38
CA ALA A 182 12.43 7.06 -12.86
C ALA A 182 12.89 6.14 -11.70
N SER A 183 13.05 6.67 -10.49
CA SER A 183 13.41 5.90 -9.31
C SER A 183 12.33 4.87 -8.95
N ARG A 184 11.06 5.26 -8.98
CA ARG A 184 9.93 4.34 -8.76
C ARG A 184 9.84 3.27 -9.86
N LEU A 185 10.08 3.64 -11.14
CA LEU A 185 10.13 2.65 -12.24
C LEU A 185 11.28 1.67 -12.04
N ARG A 186 12.46 2.15 -11.67
CA ARG A 186 13.66 1.31 -11.43
C ARG A 186 13.39 0.31 -10.29
N HIS A 187 12.83 0.76 -9.17
CA HIS A 187 12.47 -0.11 -8.06
C HIS A 187 11.42 -1.16 -8.48
N LEU A 188 10.36 -0.75 -9.17
CA LEU A 188 9.30 -1.65 -9.67
C LEU A 188 9.89 -2.73 -10.58
N LEU A 189 10.70 -2.34 -11.58
CA LEU A 189 11.26 -3.25 -12.57
C LEU A 189 12.23 -4.25 -11.93
N ARG A 190 13.07 -3.78 -11.01
CA ARG A 190 13.96 -4.65 -10.24
C ARG A 190 13.18 -5.68 -9.42
N ALA A 191 12.13 -5.26 -8.71
CA ALA A 191 11.25 -6.17 -7.98
C ALA A 191 10.59 -7.22 -8.88
N LYS A 192 10.14 -6.83 -10.10
CA LYS A 192 9.58 -7.78 -11.07
C LYS A 192 10.62 -8.81 -11.54
N ALA A 193 11.85 -8.40 -11.79
CA ALA A 193 12.94 -9.32 -12.17
C ALA A 193 13.24 -10.32 -11.06
N VAL A 194 13.26 -9.87 -9.81
CA VAL A 194 13.45 -10.73 -8.63
C VAL A 194 12.35 -11.78 -8.48
N LEU A 195 11.09 -11.34 -8.66
CA LEU A 195 9.90 -12.18 -8.45
C LEU A 195 9.64 -13.15 -9.61
N CYS A 196 10.28 -12.91 -10.76
CA CYS A 196 10.22 -13.75 -11.95
C CYS A 196 11.62 -14.27 -12.30
N SER A 197 12.08 -15.28 -11.57
CA SER A 197 13.38 -15.91 -11.79
C SER A 197 13.57 -16.27 -13.27
N GLY A 198 14.72 -15.89 -13.84
CA GLY A 198 15.04 -16.10 -15.26
C GLY A 198 14.42 -15.09 -16.24
N LEU A 199 13.65 -14.11 -15.78
CA LEU A 199 13.16 -12.99 -16.60
C LEU A 199 14.19 -11.87 -16.64
N GLU A 200 14.72 -11.57 -17.84
CA GLU A 200 15.56 -10.39 -18.06
C GLU A 200 14.71 -9.13 -18.19
N ILE A 201 14.96 -8.15 -17.34
CA ILE A 201 14.33 -6.83 -17.43
C ILE A 201 15.39 -5.77 -17.66
N LYS A 202 15.21 -4.99 -18.74
CA LYS A 202 16.08 -3.88 -19.11
C LYS A 202 15.34 -2.56 -19.00
N PHE A 203 15.92 -1.57 -18.32
CA PHE A 203 15.40 -0.22 -18.21
C PHE A 203 16.36 0.78 -18.83
N ILE A 204 15.88 1.56 -19.80
CA ILE A 204 16.62 2.61 -20.49
C ILE A 204 15.97 3.95 -20.16
N ASP A 205 16.62 4.71 -19.32
CA ASP A 205 16.19 6.06 -18.96
C ASP A 205 16.90 7.10 -19.83
N LYS A 206 16.24 7.52 -20.91
CA LYS A 206 16.78 8.54 -21.83
C LYS A 206 16.69 9.96 -21.28
N VAL A 207 15.98 10.16 -20.16
CA VAL A 207 15.92 11.47 -19.48
C VAL A 207 17.21 11.73 -18.75
N ASN A 208 17.71 10.71 -18.01
CA ASN A 208 18.91 10.80 -17.19
C ASN A 208 20.13 10.12 -17.86
N ASP A 209 19.96 9.56 -19.04
CA ASP A 209 20.99 8.85 -19.82
C ASP A 209 21.61 7.67 -19.06
N THR A 210 20.76 6.86 -18.42
CA THR A 210 21.13 5.67 -17.64
C THR A 210 20.48 4.41 -18.18
N GLU A 211 21.14 3.27 -17.96
CA GLU A 211 20.66 1.95 -18.37
C GLU A 211 20.91 0.96 -17.22
N ASP A 212 19.88 0.19 -16.87
CA ASP A 212 19.94 -0.87 -15.88
C ASP A 212 19.44 -2.18 -16.51
N THR A 213 20.05 -3.30 -16.13
CA THR A 213 19.60 -4.64 -16.53
C THR A 213 19.60 -5.56 -15.33
N TRP A 214 18.50 -6.26 -15.09
CA TRP A 214 18.34 -7.22 -14.00
C TRP A 214 17.98 -8.59 -14.55
N LEU A 215 18.67 -9.60 -14.04
CA LEU A 215 18.40 -11.01 -14.27
C LEU A 215 18.80 -11.79 -13.01
N TYR A 216 17.84 -12.32 -12.31
CA TYR A 216 18.05 -13.11 -11.10
C TYR A 216 17.77 -14.59 -11.40
N GLN A 217 18.68 -15.47 -11.01
CA GLN A 217 18.52 -16.92 -11.18
C GLN A 217 17.83 -17.54 -9.94
N ASP A 218 18.31 -17.20 -8.75
CA ASP A 218 17.72 -17.62 -7.46
C ASP A 218 16.80 -16.56 -6.84
N GLY A 219 16.33 -15.61 -7.66
CA GLY A 219 15.27 -14.66 -7.36
C GLY A 219 15.39 -13.99 -5.99
N LEU A 220 14.57 -14.45 -5.04
CA LEU A 220 14.46 -13.82 -3.72
C LEU A 220 15.74 -13.91 -2.89
N ASN A 221 16.51 -15.00 -3.02
CA ASN A 221 17.76 -15.18 -2.29
C ASN A 221 18.79 -14.15 -2.72
N ASP A 222 19.06 -14.07 -4.02
CA ASP A 222 20.04 -13.14 -4.59
C ASP A 222 19.71 -11.70 -4.25
N TYR A 223 18.43 -11.35 -4.35
CA TYR A 223 17.94 -10.02 -4.02
C TYR A 223 18.15 -9.66 -2.55
N LEU A 224 17.77 -10.56 -1.63
CA LEU A 224 17.91 -10.32 -0.20
C LEU A 224 19.39 -10.19 0.17
N MET A 225 20.26 -11.08 -0.35
CA MET A 225 21.71 -11.04 -0.08
C MET A 225 22.38 -9.79 -0.65
N GLU A 226 21.98 -9.34 -1.84
CA GLU A 226 22.47 -8.09 -2.43
C GLU A 226 22.09 -6.87 -1.58
N ALA A 227 20.83 -6.85 -1.11
CA ALA A 227 20.29 -5.73 -0.37
C ALA A 227 20.86 -5.58 1.05
N ILE A 228 21.33 -6.69 1.68
CA ILE A 228 21.95 -6.70 3.01
C ILE A 228 23.48 -6.82 2.97
N ASN A 229 24.09 -6.61 1.81
CA ASN A 229 25.53 -6.82 1.61
C ASN A 229 26.38 -6.10 2.67
N GLY A 230 27.30 -6.85 3.28
CA GLY A 230 28.22 -6.35 4.30
C GLY A 230 27.68 -6.37 5.75
N LEU A 231 26.44 -6.84 5.99
CA LEU A 231 25.88 -7.00 7.31
C LEU A 231 26.13 -8.41 7.86
N VAL A 232 26.21 -8.52 9.19
CA VAL A 232 26.29 -9.83 9.87
C VAL A 232 24.90 -10.44 9.91
N THR A 233 24.79 -11.66 9.40
CA THR A 233 23.49 -12.36 9.22
C THR A 233 23.41 -13.64 10.06
N LEU A 234 22.18 -13.99 10.44
CA LEU A 234 21.84 -15.26 11.10
C LEU A 234 20.55 -15.81 10.44
N PRO A 235 20.61 -16.95 9.76
CA PRO A 235 21.79 -17.73 9.36
C PRO A 235 22.68 -16.98 8.38
N GLU A 236 23.86 -17.55 8.08
CA GLU A 236 24.78 -17.00 7.07
C GLU A 236 24.17 -16.96 5.67
N GLN A 237 23.39 -17.98 5.33
CA GLN A 237 22.55 -18.05 4.11
C GLN A 237 21.08 -17.96 4.50
N PRO A 238 20.24 -17.20 3.77
CA PRO A 238 18.82 -17.06 4.08
C PRO A 238 18.09 -18.40 4.23
N PHE A 239 17.13 -18.46 5.13
CA PHE A 239 16.13 -19.51 5.12
C PHE A 239 15.19 -19.26 3.93
N ILE A 240 15.36 -20.05 2.88
CA ILE A 240 14.56 -20.01 1.67
C ILE A 240 13.57 -21.16 1.64
N GLY A 241 12.45 -20.95 0.96
CA GLY A 241 11.50 -22.00 0.69
C GLY A 241 10.50 -21.60 -0.38
N GLU A 242 9.95 -22.61 -1.00
CA GLU A 242 8.87 -22.46 -1.96
C GLU A 242 7.87 -23.60 -1.80
N PHE A 243 6.62 -23.33 -2.05
CA PHE A 243 5.57 -24.35 -2.05
C PHE A 243 4.49 -23.97 -3.07
N THR A 244 4.10 -24.94 -3.88
CA THR A 244 3.02 -24.77 -4.87
C THR A 244 1.87 -25.70 -4.51
N GLY A 245 0.72 -25.13 -4.14
CA GLY A 245 -0.55 -25.80 -3.97
C GLY A 245 -1.41 -25.74 -5.24
N GLU A 246 -2.67 -26.13 -5.13
CA GLU A 246 -3.60 -26.12 -6.28
C GLU A 246 -4.00 -24.71 -6.73
N LYS A 247 -4.17 -23.79 -5.79
CA LYS A 247 -4.66 -22.42 -6.03
C LYS A 247 -3.73 -21.31 -5.56
N GLU A 248 -2.71 -21.68 -4.80
CA GLU A 248 -1.78 -20.76 -4.16
C GLU A 248 -0.36 -21.31 -4.28
N ALA A 249 0.59 -20.42 -4.51
CA ALA A 249 2.01 -20.75 -4.44
C ALA A 249 2.72 -19.66 -3.64
N VAL A 250 3.65 -20.03 -2.78
CA VAL A 250 4.40 -19.11 -1.94
C VAL A 250 5.87 -19.41 -2.04
N SER A 251 6.68 -18.34 -2.09
CA SER A 251 8.13 -18.41 -1.96
C SER A 251 8.61 -17.32 -1.01
N TRP A 252 9.67 -17.61 -0.27
CA TRP A 252 10.24 -16.69 0.69
C TRP A 252 11.75 -16.85 0.78
N ALA A 253 12.41 -15.73 1.17
CA ALA A 253 13.77 -15.69 1.65
C ALA A 253 13.78 -14.82 2.90
N LEU A 254 14.36 -15.29 3.99
CA LEU A 254 14.45 -14.50 5.22
C LEU A 254 15.68 -14.87 6.04
N LEU A 255 16.14 -13.92 6.82
CA LEU A 255 17.21 -14.06 7.79
C LEU A 255 17.07 -12.99 8.88
N TRP A 256 17.97 -13.02 9.86
CA TRP A 256 18.00 -12.04 10.93
C TRP A 256 19.32 -11.29 10.94
N LEU A 257 19.29 -10.04 11.39
CA LEU A 257 20.44 -9.15 11.55
C LEU A 257 20.76 -8.97 13.05
N PRO A 258 21.60 -9.83 13.66
CA PRO A 258 21.84 -9.81 15.11
C PRO A 258 22.38 -8.48 15.64
N GLU A 259 23.22 -7.80 14.86
CA GLU A 259 23.82 -6.52 15.21
C GLU A 259 22.94 -5.32 14.83
N GLY A 260 21.79 -5.58 14.20
CA GLY A 260 20.93 -4.56 13.61
C GLY A 260 21.40 -4.14 12.24
N GLY A 261 20.72 -3.14 11.65
CA GLY A 261 20.95 -2.64 10.31
C GLY A 261 19.64 -2.16 9.71
N GLU A 262 19.68 -1.72 8.45
CA GLU A 262 18.48 -1.40 7.71
C GLU A 262 17.71 -2.69 7.41
N LEU A 263 16.48 -2.77 7.94
CA LEU A 263 15.64 -3.96 7.79
C LEU A 263 14.87 -3.90 6.47
N ILE A 264 15.06 -4.92 5.66
CA ILE A 264 14.29 -5.10 4.43
C ILE A 264 13.08 -5.97 4.76
N GLY A 265 11.88 -5.44 4.54
CA GLY A 265 10.65 -6.15 4.76
C GLY A 265 9.72 -5.96 3.57
N GLU A 266 9.86 -6.81 2.56
CA GLU A 266 9.07 -6.71 1.32
C GLU A 266 8.14 -7.89 1.15
N SER A 267 6.92 -7.61 0.72
CA SER A 267 5.94 -8.65 0.41
C SER A 267 5.17 -8.33 -0.87
N TYR A 268 4.85 -9.40 -1.60
CA TYR A 268 4.21 -9.31 -2.92
C TYR A 268 3.09 -10.32 -3.05
N VAL A 269 2.02 -9.93 -3.74
CA VAL A 269 0.90 -10.82 -4.09
C VAL A 269 0.66 -10.72 -5.60
N ASN A 270 0.79 -11.84 -6.32
CA ASN A 270 0.76 -11.86 -7.78
C ASN A 270 1.67 -10.79 -8.39
N LEU A 271 2.88 -10.66 -7.84
CA LEU A 271 3.93 -9.69 -8.19
C LEU A 271 3.57 -8.21 -7.93
N ILE A 272 2.46 -7.94 -7.25
CA ILE A 272 2.08 -6.59 -6.82
C ILE A 272 2.69 -6.35 -5.45
N PRO A 273 3.44 -5.26 -5.25
CA PRO A 273 4.00 -4.93 -3.95
C PRO A 273 2.88 -4.63 -2.95
N THR A 274 2.96 -5.23 -1.77
CA THR A 274 2.03 -5.01 -0.68
C THR A 274 2.74 -4.25 0.44
N ALA A 275 2.96 -2.96 0.23
CA ALA A 275 3.73 -2.10 1.14
C ALA A 275 3.17 -2.09 2.58
N LEU A 276 1.86 -2.27 2.75
CA LEU A 276 1.19 -2.38 4.04
C LEU A 276 1.03 -3.85 4.52
N GLY A 277 1.71 -4.80 3.87
CA GLY A 277 1.66 -6.22 4.20
C GLY A 277 0.27 -6.82 4.03
N GLY A 278 -0.21 -7.55 5.03
CA GLY A 278 -1.53 -8.17 5.02
C GLY A 278 -1.53 -9.58 5.59
N THR A 279 -2.57 -10.33 5.28
CA THR A 279 -2.80 -11.69 5.82
C THR A 279 -1.68 -12.67 5.50
N HIS A 280 -1.02 -12.54 4.35
CA HIS A 280 0.13 -13.38 3.94
C HIS A 280 1.35 -13.15 4.84
N VAL A 281 1.68 -11.90 5.17
CA VAL A 281 2.77 -11.57 6.10
C VAL A 281 2.45 -12.05 7.51
N ASN A 282 1.18 -11.90 7.93
CA ASN A 282 0.75 -12.43 9.23
C ASN A 282 0.87 -13.96 9.29
N GLY A 283 0.57 -14.66 8.21
CA GLY A 283 0.79 -16.10 8.08
C GLY A 283 2.25 -16.49 8.23
N LEU A 284 3.16 -15.78 7.54
CA LEU A 284 4.61 -15.97 7.67
C LEU A 284 5.06 -15.81 9.12
N ARG A 285 4.68 -14.70 9.77
CA ARG A 285 5.03 -14.41 11.18
C ARG A 285 4.53 -15.49 12.13
N GLN A 286 3.28 -15.95 11.94
CA GLN A 286 2.67 -16.97 12.79
C GLN A 286 3.33 -18.34 12.58
N GLY A 287 3.59 -18.73 11.34
CA GLY A 287 4.26 -20.00 11.03
C GLY A 287 5.67 -20.10 11.65
N LEU A 288 6.45 -19.02 11.52
CA LEU A 288 7.77 -18.92 12.14
C LEU A 288 7.68 -19.02 13.68
N LEU A 289 6.73 -18.31 14.28
CA LEU A 289 6.53 -18.34 15.74
C LEU A 289 6.17 -19.73 16.24
N ASP A 290 5.23 -20.39 15.58
CA ASP A 290 4.73 -21.71 16.03
C ASP A 290 5.84 -22.76 15.94
N ALA A 291 6.61 -22.78 14.85
CA ALA A 291 7.76 -23.66 14.71
C ALA A 291 8.85 -23.39 15.76
N MET A 292 9.18 -22.10 16.01
CA MET A 292 10.19 -21.73 17.02
C MET A 292 9.73 -22.09 18.43
N ARG A 293 8.46 -21.93 18.76
CA ARG A 293 7.90 -22.32 20.06
C ARG A 293 8.03 -23.84 20.28
N GLU A 294 7.61 -24.64 19.30
CA GLU A 294 7.74 -26.09 19.35
C GLU A 294 9.20 -26.53 19.53
N PHE A 295 10.12 -25.91 18.76
CA PHE A 295 11.56 -26.19 18.89
C PHE A 295 12.09 -25.87 20.28
N CYS A 296 11.75 -24.68 20.83
CA CYS A 296 12.18 -24.26 22.16
C CYS A 296 11.56 -25.14 23.26
N GLU A 297 10.30 -25.52 23.15
CA GLU A 297 9.61 -26.38 24.11
C GLU A 297 10.22 -27.78 24.12
N PHE A 298 10.44 -28.39 22.95
CA PHE A 298 11.04 -29.71 22.83
C PHE A 298 12.44 -29.81 23.43
N ARG A 299 13.22 -28.72 23.32
CA ARG A 299 14.61 -28.64 23.82
C ARG A 299 14.72 -28.03 25.23
N ASN A 300 13.60 -27.64 25.84
CA ASN A 300 13.58 -26.97 27.16
C ASN A 300 14.42 -25.68 27.21
N LEU A 301 14.44 -24.89 26.12
CA LEU A 301 15.23 -23.65 26.04
C LEU A 301 14.53 -22.47 26.71
N LEU A 302 13.20 -22.49 26.92
CA LEU A 302 12.44 -21.39 27.44
C LEU A 302 12.65 -21.21 28.96
N PRO A 303 13.14 -20.04 29.42
CA PRO A 303 13.17 -19.72 30.84
C PRO A 303 11.76 -19.69 31.46
N ARG A 304 11.65 -19.98 32.76
CA ARG A 304 10.36 -19.95 33.47
C ARG A 304 9.65 -18.60 33.31
N GLY A 305 8.41 -18.63 32.85
CA GLY A 305 7.57 -17.44 32.70
C GLY A 305 7.83 -16.64 31.42
N VAL A 306 8.73 -17.07 30.54
CA VAL A 306 8.95 -16.45 29.23
C VAL A 306 8.06 -17.16 28.20
N LYS A 307 7.27 -16.37 27.48
CA LYS A 307 6.50 -16.82 26.29
C LYS A 307 6.96 -15.98 25.11
N LEU A 308 7.33 -16.64 24.02
CA LEU A 308 7.66 -15.96 22.77
C LEU A 308 6.40 -15.41 22.12
N THR A 309 6.49 -14.22 21.56
CA THR A 309 5.50 -13.61 20.68
C THR A 309 6.06 -13.50 19.26
N ALA A 310 5.20 -13.25 18.29
CA ALA A 310 5.65 -13.07 16.91
C ALA A 310 6.68 -11.93 16.79
N ASP A 311 6.51 -10.85 17.57
CA ASP A 311 7.42 -9.70 17.57
C ASP A 311 8.81 -10.04 18.08
N ASP A 312 8.94 -10.98 19.04
CA ASP A 312 10.26 -11.38 19.56
C ASP A 312 11.13 -12.07 18.50
N LEU A 313 10.50 -12.78 17.56
CA LEU A 313 11.18 -13.43 16.44
C LEU A 313 11.26 -12.51 15.21
N TRP A 314 10.29 -11.59 15.05
CA TRP A 314 10.24 -10.65 13.93
C TRP A 314 11.20 -9.48 14.10
N ASP A 315 11.59 -9.17 15.33
CA ASP A 315 12.63 -8.18 15.64
C ASP A 315 13.91 -8.55 14.86
N ARG A 316 14.42 -7.61 14.06
CA ARG A 316 15.60 -7.78 13.20
C ARG A 316 15.48 -8.81 12.08
N CYS A 317 14.27 -9.24 11.73
CA CYS A 317 14.01 -10.11 10.58
C CYS A 317 13.99 -9.31 9.28
N ALA A 318 14.92 -9.60 8.39
CA ALA A 318 14.86 -9.14 6.99
C ALA A 318 14.22 -10.24 6.14
N TYR A 319 13.26 -9.89 5.28
CA TYR A 319 12.52 -10.87 4.51
C TYR A 319 12.03 -10.34 3.17
N VAL A 320 11.89 -11.26 2.22
CA VAL A 320 11.12 -11.07 1.00
C VAL A 320 10.14 -12.22 0.87
N LEU A 321 8.85 -11.90 0.71
CA LEU A 321 7.76 -12.88 0.61
C LEU A 321 6.99 -12.66 -0.68
N SER A 322 6.85 -13.71 -1.49
CA SER A 322 6.05 -13.70 -2.73
C SER A 322 4.93 -14.74 -2.63
N LEU A 323 3.69 -14.27 -2.68
CA LEU A 323 2.50 -15.11 -2.77
C LEU A 323 1.90 -15.00 -4.18
N LYS A 324 1.63 -16.13 -4.81
CA LYS A 324 0.80 -16.22 -6.02
C LYS A 324 -0.50 -16.93 -5.64
N MET A 325 -1.64 -16.34 -5.93
CA MET A 325 -2.93 -16.91 -5.59
C MET A 325 -4.02 -16.55 -6.60
N GLN A 326 -5.02 -17.41 -6.71
CA GLN A 326 -6.23 -17.11 -7.47
C GLN A 326 -7.13 -16.16 -6.67
N ASP A 327 -7.72 -15.18 -7.34
CA ASP A 327 -8.71 -14.24 -6.78
C ASP A 327 -8.29 -13.54 -5.47
N PRO A 328 -7.10 -12.89 -5.40
CA PRO A 328 -6.68 -12.17 -4.21
C PRO A 328 -7.63 -11.01 -3.89
N GLN A 329 -7.96 -10.85 -2.60
CA GLN A 329 -8.74 -9.74 -2.11
C GLN A 329 -7.82 -8.72 -1.44
N PHE A 330 -7.86 -7.48 -1.90
CA PHE A 330 -7.05 -6.39 -1.34
C PHE A 330 -7.93 -5.41 -0.57
N ALA A 331 -7.32 -4.70 0.36
CA ALA A 331 -7.94 -3.60 1.07
C ALA A 331 -7.70 -2.31 0.28
N GLY A 332 -8.54 -2.03 -0.72
CA GLY A 332 -8.45 -0.84 -1.59
C GLY A 332 -7.89 -1.09 -2.98
N GLN A 333 -8.07 -0.10 -3.86
CA GLN A 333 -7.71 -0.18 -5.29
C GLN A 333 -6.19 -0.18 -5.51
N THR A 334 -5.42 0.46 -4.65
CA THR A 334 -3.95 0.50 -4.71
C THR A 334 -3.28 -0.85 -4.40
N LYS A 335 -4.05 -1.83 -3.91
CA LYS A 335 -3.62 -3.21 -3.65
C LYS A 335 -2.46 -3.33 -2.65
N GLU A 336 -2.24 -2.33 -1.81
CA GLU A 336 -1.10 -2.27 -0.87
C GLU A 336 -1.19 -3.28 0.28
N ARG A 337 -2.39 -3.82 0.56
CA ARG A 337 -2.61 -4.76 1.65
C ARG A 337 -3.51 -5.91 1.25
N LEU A 338 -3.04 -7.15 1.45
CA LEU A 338 -3.86 -8.35 1.24
C LEU A 338 -4.83 -8.57 2.41
N SER A 339 -6.10 -8.87 2.08
CA SER A 339 -7.15 -9.15 3.07
C SER A 339 -7.70 -10.59 3.02
N SER A 340 -7.26 -11.41 2.08
CA SER A 340 -7.68 -12.82 1.94
C SER A 340 -7.28 -13.65 3.16
N ARG A 341 -8.24 -14.03 4.02
CA ARG A 341 -7.95 -14.74 5.29
C ARG A 341 -7.32 -16.12 5.08
N GLN A 342 -7.69 -16.83 4.03
CA GLN A 342 -7.19 -18.17 3.75
C GLN A 342 -5.67 -18.18 3.50
N SER A 343 -5.09 -17.11 2.93
CA SER A 343 -3.65 -17.05 2.70
C SER A 343 -2.84 -17.02 4.01
N ALA A 344 -3.39 -16.48 5.10
CA ALA A 344 -2.72 -16.55 6.41
C ALA A 344 -2.61 -17.98 6.92
N VAL A 345 -3.67 -18.77 6.76
CA VAL A 345 -3.69 -20.18 7.19
C VAL A 345 -2.77 -21.02 6.30
N PHE A 346 -2.85 -20.83 4.98
CA PHE A 346 -2.01 -21.53 4.02
C PHE A 346 -0.52 -21.27 4.28
N ILE A 347 -0.10 -20.03 4.31
CA ILE A 347 1.31 -19.66 4.51
C ILE A 347 1.77 -20.08 5.91
N GLY A 348 0.93 -19.86 6.94
CA GLY A 348 1.25 -20.24 8.31
C GLY A 348 1.56 -21.72 8.44
N GLY A 349 0.77 -22.58 7.81
CA GLY A 349 1.00 -24.04 7.78
C GLY A 349 2.28 -24.42 7.04
N VAL A 350 2.41 -23.95 5.80
CA VAL A 350 3.58 -24.28 4.95
C VAL A 350 4.89 -23.79 5.58
N VAL A 351 4.92 -22.55 6.08
CA VAL A 351 6.12 -21.99 6.70
C VAL A 351 6.45 -22.68 8.03
N LYS A 352 5.43 -23.01 8.83
CA LYS A 352 5.63 -23.76 10.07
C LYS A 352 6.34 -25.09 9.80
N ASP A 353 5.84 -25.86 8.85
CA ASP A 353 6.40 -27.18 8.52
C ASP A 353 7.83 -27.06 7.97
N ALA A 354 8.05 -26.14 7.02
CA ALA A 354 9.37 -25.91 6.44
C ALA A 354 10.39 -25.40 7.47
N PHE A 355 9.97 -24.46 8.33
CA PHE A 355 10.85 -23.89 9.34
C PHE A 355 11.13 -24.89 10.47
N SER A 356 10.17 -25.70 10.88
CA SER A 356 10.38 -26.79 11.84
C SER A 356 11.42 -27.79 11.33
N LEU A 357 11.35 -28.16 10.06
CA LEU A 357 12.34 -29.03 9.43
C LEU A 357 13.73 -28.37 9.42
N TRP A 358 13.80 -27.10 8.98
CA TRP A 358 15.04 -26.34 8.91
C TRP A 358 15.71 -26.18 10.27
N LEU A 359 14.94 -25.84 11.34
CA LEU A 359 15.45 -25.71 12.71
C LEU A 359 16.09 -27.02 13.21
N ASN A 360 15.50 -28.17 12.88
CA ASN A 360 16.02 -29.48 13.28
C ASN A 360 17.23 -29.91 12.43
N GLN A 361 17.38 -29.43 11.22
CA GLN A 361 18.56 -29.66 10.38
C GLN A 361 19.74 -28.76 10.74
N ASN A 362 19.46 -27.54 11.26
CA ASN A 362 20.46 -26.50 11.54
C ASN A 362 20.49 -26.14 13.03
N VAL A 363 20.60 -27.16 13.88
CA VAL A 363 20.42 -27.04 15.34
C VAL A 363 21.22 -25.91 15.99
N GLN A 364 22.50 -25.77 15.65
CA GLN A 364 23.36 -24.72 16.24
C GLN A 364 22.85 -23.31 15.90
N THR A 365 22.51 -23.08 14.64
CA THR A 365 21.94 -21.81 14.17
C THR A 365 20.57 -21.56 14.79
N ALA A 366 19.75 -22.62 14.91
CA ALA A 366 18.41 -22.54 15.52
C ALA A 366 18.48 -22.19 17.01
N GLU A 367 19.47 -22.69 17.75
CA GLU A 367 19.70 -22.33 19.16
C GLU A 367 20.14 -20.87 19.31
N LEU A 368 21.01 -20.37 18.42
CA LEU A 368 21.38 -18.94 18.40
C LEU A 368 20.17 -18.04 18.11
N LEU A 369 19.32 -18.46 17.17
CA LEU A 369 18.09 -17.74 16.84
C LEU A 369 17.09 -17.78 17.99
N ALA A 370 16.95 -18.93 18.67
CA ALA A 370 16.13 -19.06 19.87
C ALA A 370 16.63 -18.16 21.00
N ASP A 371 17.94 -18.10 21.23
CA ASP A 371 18.54 -17.22 22.23
C ASP A 371 18.29 -15.73 21.92
N MET A 372 18.35 -15.35 20.66
CA MET A 372 18.02 -13.99 20.21
C MET A 372 16.54 -13.67 20.49
N ALA A 373 15.62 -14.57 20.14
CA ALA A 373 14.19 -14.40 20.39
C ALA A 373 13.85 -14.39 21.89
N ILE A 374 14.47 -15.26 22.69
CA ILE A 374 14.33 -15.30 24.14
C ILE A 374 14.86 -14.01 24.77
N SER A 375 16.01 -13.50 24.30
CA SER A 375 16.58 -12.23 24.75
C SER A 375 15.65 -11.05 24.44
N SER A 376 15.01 -11.04 23.27
CA SER A 376 13.98 -10.07 22.90
C SER A 376 12.78 -10.15 23.83
N ALA A 377 12.23 -11.36 24.05
CA ALA A 377 11.13 -11.59 24.99
C ALA A 377 11.48 -11.16 26.43
N GLN A 378 12.70 -11.45 26.89
CA GLN A 378 13.15 -11.01 28.22
C GLN A 378 13.28 -9.49 28.31
N ARG A 379 13.79 -8.81 27.25
CA ARG A 379 13.85 -7.34 27.20
C ARG A 379 12.44 -6.74 27.29
N ARG A 380 11.50 -7.27 26.49
CA ARG A 380 10.08 -6.89 26.51
C ARG A 380 9.48 -7.08 27.91
N LEU A 381 9.68 -8.25 28.53
CA LEU A 381 9.18 -8.54 29.89
C LEU A 381 9.85 -7.68 30.98
N ARG A 382 11.16 -7.36 30.84
CA ARG A 382 11.85 -6.44 31.73
C ARG A 382 11.37 -5.01 31.59
N ALA A 383 11.14 -4.57 30.35
CA ALA A 383 10.53 -3.27 30.06
C ALA A 383 9.13 -3.19 30.70
N ALA A 384 8.30 -4.22 30.52
CA ALA A 384 6.99 -4.30 31.17
C ALA A 384 7.07 -4.34 32.71
N LYS A 385 8.11 -4.95 33.32
CA LYS A 385 8.31 -4.98 34.76
C LYS A 385 8.98 -3.71 35.33
N LYS A 386 9.79 -2.98 34.54
CA LYS A 386 10.44 -1.73 34.95
C LYS A 386 9.49 -0.54 35.06
N VAL A 387 8.26 -0.70 34.69
CA VAL A 387 7.22 0.32 34.77
C VAL A 387 6.54 0.33 36.16
N VAL A 388 7.33 0.40 37.22
CA VAL A 388 6.94 1.22 38.35
C VAL A 388 7.36 2.64 37.99
N ARG A 389 6.40 3.45 37.59
CA ARG A 389 6.56 4.86 37.23
C ARG A 389 7.52 5.54 38.21
N LYS A 390 8.72 5.90 37.76
CA LYS A 390 9.40 7.05 38.40
C LYS A 390 8.42 8.22 38.20
N LYS A 391 7.86 8.74 39.33
CA LYS A 391 7.20 10.04 39.32
C LYS A 391 8.13 10.99 38.58
N LEU A 392 7.62 11.62 37.53
CA LEU A 392 8.26 12.76 36.87
C LEU A 392 8.47 13.85 37.95
N VAL A 393 9.67 13.94 38.50
CA VAL A 393 10.04 14.91 39.53
C VAL A 393 10.59 16.15 38.85
N SER A 394 9.91 16.72 37.90
CA SER A 394 10.08 18.06 37.33
C SER A 394 9.80 18.06 35.78
N GLY A 395 8.54 17.94 35.42
CA GLY A 395 8.06 18.22 34.09
C GLY A 395 6.64 18.79 34.17
N PRO A 396 6.10 19.43 33.12
CA PRO A 396 4.71 19.87 33.11
C PRO A 396 3.77 18.69 33.36
N ALA A 397 2.72 18.91 34.15
CA ALA A 397 1.70 17.88 34.42
C ALA A 397 1.05 17.46 33.08
N LEU A 398 0.90 16.14 32.88
CA LEU A 398 0.22 15.63 31.70
C LEU A 398 -1.18 16.23 31.57
N PRO A 399 -1.67 16.48 30.35
CA PRO A 399 -2.98 17.05 30.14
C PRO A 399 -4.07 16.22 30.84
N GLY A 400 -4.94 16.84 31.62
CA GLY A 400 -5.96 16.15 32.40
C GLY A 400 -6.98 15.37 31.53
N LYS A 401 -7.10 15.75 30.24
CA LYS A 401 -7.92 15.07 29.24
C LYS A 401 -7.27 13.83 28.62
N LEU A 402 -5.94 13.65 28.78
CA LEU A 402 -5.21 12.49 28.27
C LEU A 402 -5.60 11.23 29.05
N ALA A 403 -6.07 10.21 28.33
CA ALA A 403 -6.18 8.86 28.86
C ALA A 403 -4.96 8.05 28.43
N ASP A 404 -3.93 8.04 29.29
CA ASP A 404 -2.64 7.42 29.01
C ASP A 404 -2.70 5.89 28.98
N CYS A 405 -1.74 5.25 28.32
CA CYS A 405 -1.56 3.80 28.31
C CYS A 405 -0.58 3.37 29.41
N SER A 406 -0.56 2.08 29.74
CA SER A 406 0.30 1.56 30.82
C SER A 406 1.70 1.17 30.34
N SER A 407 1.88 0.84 29.05
CA SER A 407 3.17 0.53 28.45
C SER A 407 4.00 1.80 28.22
N GLN A 408 5.32 1.66 28.22
CA GLN A 408 6.29 2.69 27.82
C GLN A 408 7.19 2.20 26.69
N ASP A 409 6.88 1.05 26.11
CA ASP A 409 7.59 0.53 24.95
C ASP A 409 7.17 1.30 23.70
N LEU A 410 8.07 2.08 23.14
CA LEU A 410 7.82 2.87 21.93
C LEU A 410 7.41 2.01 20.74
N ASN A 411 7.84 0.75 20.66
CA ASN A 411 7.44 -0.13 19.56
C ASN A 411 5.96 -0.53 19.64
N LEU A 412 5.35 -0.42 20.81
CA LEU A 412 3.96 -0.82 21.03
C LEU A 412 3.03 0.38 21.25
N THR A 413 3.53 1.47 21.85
CA THR A 413 2.69 2.57 22.32
C THR A 413 2.17 3.43 21.19
N GLU A 414 0.91 3.80 21.27
CA GLU A 414 0.19 4.57 20.27
C GLU A 414 -0.60 5.69 20.97
N LEU A 415 -0.49 6.91 20.44
CA LEU A 415 -1.32 8.05 20.85
C LEU A 415 -2.35 8.35 19.77
N PHE A 416 -3.62 8.24 20.10
CA PHE A 416 -4.71 8.68 19.22
C PHE A 416 -5.11 10.11 19.56
N LEU A 417 -4.94 11.02 18.61
CA LEU A 417 -5.48 12.37 18.65
C LEU A 417 -6.89 12.33 18.08
N VAL A 418 -7.90 12.46 18.93
CA VAL A 418 -9.29 12.19 18.56
C VAL A 418 -10.10 13.49 18.53
N GLU A 419 -10.85 13.70 17.46
CA GLU A 419 -11.73 14.85 17.30
C GLU A 419 -12.91 14.79 18.29
N GLY A 420 -13.00 15.80 19.15
CA GLY A 420 -14.11 16.02 20.06
C GLY A 420 -14.16 15.10 21.28
N ASP A 421 -14.88 15.57 22.31
CA ASP A 421 -15.03 14.83 23.58
C ASP A 421 -15.94 13.60 23.45
N SER A 422 -16.91 13.60 22.52
CA SER A 422 -17.85 12.49 22.29
C SER A 422 -17.12 11.29 21.69
N ALA A 423 -16.44 11.49 20.56
CA ALA A 423 -15.62 10.44 19.94
C ALA A 423 -14.47 10.01 20.85
N GLY A 424 -13.85 10.97 21.57
CA GLY A 424 -12.85 10.69 22.60
C GLY A 424 -13.37 9.77 23.71
N GLY A 425 -14.65 9.88 24.09
CA GLY A 425 -15.32 8.99 25.06
C GLY A 425 -15.44 7.57 24.53
N SER A 426 -15.91 7.40 23.29
CA SER A 426 -15.99 6.10 22.60
C SER A 426 -14.60 5.47 22.42
N ALA A 427 -13.61 6.27 21.99
CA ALA A 427 -12.23 5.81 21.81
C ALA A 427 -11.57 5.37 23.14
N LYS A 428 -11.82 6.07 24.24
CA LYS A 428 -11.36 5.68 25.59
C LYS A 428 -11.91 4.32 26.03
N GLN A 429 -13.13 3.96 25.62
CA GLN A 429 -13.74 2.66 25.90
C GLN A 429 -13.25 1.58 24.91
N ALA A 430 -13.00 1.95 23.65
CA ALA A 430 -12.56 1.05 22.58
C ALA A 430 -11.10 0.63 22.69
N ARG A 431 -10.24 1.46 23.27
CA ARG A 431 -8.79 1.31 23.29
C ARG A 431 -8.28 0.08 24.00
N GLU A 432 -7.13 -0.42 23.60
CA GLU A 432 -6.34 -1.33 24.41
C GLU A 432 -5.51 -0.52 25.42
N ARG A 433 -5.87 -0.65 26.70
CA ARG A 433 -5.30 0.18 27.78
C ARG A 433 -3.80 -0.03 28.00
N GLU A 434 -3.31 -1.14 27.54
CA GLU A 434 -1.89 -1.49 27.70
C GLU A 434 -1.01 -0.57 26.86
N TYR A 435 -1.37 -0.34 25.59
CA TYR A 435 -0.47 0.38 24.67
C TYR A 435 -1.14 1.54 23.91
N GLN A 436 -2.46 1.75 24.03
CA GLN A 436 -3.14 2.85 23.34
C GLN A 436 -3.54 3.96 24.31
N ALA A 437 -3.07 5.17 24.03
CA ALA A 437 -3.44 6.40 24.71
C ALA A 437 -4.40 7.23 23.86
N ILE A 438 -5.30 7.98 24.48
CA ILE A 438 -6.29 8.84 23.83
C ILE A 438 -6.17 10.26 24.33
N LEU A 439 -5.98 11.20 23.41
CA LEU A 439 -6.03 12.64 23.66
C LEU A 439 -7.17 13.27 22.86
N PRO A 440 -8.33 13.57 23.46
CA PRO A 440 -9.40 14.29 22.79
C PRO A 440 -8.97 15.75 22.52
N LEU A 441 -9.29 16.24 21.31
CA LEU A 441 -9.05 17.63 20.91
C LEU A 441 -10.37 18.38 20.90
N ARG A 442 -10.38 19.62 21.43
CA ARG A 442 -11.58 20.45 21.47
C ARG A 442 -11.67 21.36 20.26
N GLY A 443 -12.36 20.88 19.22
CA GLY A 443 -12.57 21.62 17.97
C GLY A 443 -11.32 21.70 17.10
N LYS A 444 -11.36 22.61 16.13
CA LYS A 444 -10.27 22.82 15.18
C LYS A 444 -9.05 23.43 15.86
N ILE A 445 -7.90 22.83 15.67
CA ILE A 445 -6.63 23.39 16.16
C ILE A 445 -6.26 24.66 15.37
N LEU A 446 -5.38 25.46 15.93
CA LEU A 446 -4.80 26.61 15.24
C LEU A 446 -4.17 26.17 13.91
N ASN A 447 -4.37 26.93 12.84
CA ASN A 447 -3.56 26.78 11.64
C ASN A 447 -2.12 27.24 11.96
N THR A 448 -1.23 26.27 12.11
CA THR A 448 0.16 26.50 12.57
C THR A 448 1.13 26.74 11.42
N TRP A 449 0.68 26.70 10.15
CA TRP A 449 1.57 26.73 8.98
C TRP A 449 2.42 28.00 8.90
N GLU A 450 1.85 29.16 9.26
CA GLU A 450 2.55 30.47 9.24
C GLU A 450 2.91 30.97 10.67
N VAL A 451 2.90 30.09 11.68
CA VAL A 451 3.14 30.46 13.09
C VAL A 451 4.53 30.01 13.50
N SER A 452 5.24 30.85 14.30
CA SER A 452 6.57 30.46 14.82
C SER A 452 6.47 29.41 15.93
N PRO A 453 7.52 28.61 16.18
CA PRO A 453 7.53 27.59 17.22
C PRO A 453 7.17 28.09 18.62
N GLU A 454 7.65 29.29 18.98
CA GLU A 454 7.34 29.88 20.28
C GLU A 454 5.87 30.28 20.40
N GLN A 455 5.28 30.74 19.29
CA GLN A 455 3.87 31.17 19.25
C GLN A 455 2.90 29.98 19.15
N VAL A 456 3.34 28.88 18.58
CA VAL A 456 2.48 27.71 18.40
C VAL A 456 2.09 27.08 19.73
N LEU A 457 2.98 27.09 20.73
CA LEU A 457 2.73 26.61 22.09
C LEU A 457 1.76 27.49 22.90
N ALA A 458 1.44 28.70 22.43
CA ALA A 458 0.39 29.52 23.03
C ALA A 458 -1.02 28.93 22.80
N SER A 459 -1.19 28.02 21.81
CA SER A 459 -2.41 27.24 21.64
C SER A 459 -2.44 26.10 22.66
N GLN A 460 -3.49 26.08 23.49
CA GLN A 460 -3.63 25.03 24.52
C GLN A 460 -3.65 23.61 23.92
N GLU A 461 -4.29 23.42 22.75
CA GLU A 461 -4.36 22.11 22.08
C GLU A 461 -2.98 21.66 21.60
N VAL A 462 -2.19 22.56 21.04
CA VAL A 462 -0.81 22.23 20.59
C VAL A 462 0.10 22.00 21.77
N HIS A 463 -0.02 22.81 22.82
CA HIS A 463 0.70 22.59 24.07
C HIS A 463 0.39 21.22 24.69
N ASP A 464 -0.90 20.83 24.73
CA ASP A 464 -1.31 19.52 25.25
C ASP A 464 -0.75 18.37 24.41
N ILE A 465 -0.69 18.53 23.07
CA ILE A 465 -0.07 17.54 22.16
C ILE A 465 1.44 17.44 22.46
N ALA A 466 2.16 18.54 22.52
CA ALA A 466 3.61 18.56 22.80
C ALA A 466 3.94 17.90 24.16
N VAL A 467 3.20 18.26 25.22
CA VAL A 467 3.35 17.67 26.56
C VAL A 467 3.00 16.17 26.55
N ALA A 468 1.95 15.76 25.84
CA ALA A 468 1.59 14.34 25.72
C ALA A 468 2.68 13.54 24.99
N LEU A 469 3.24 14.10 23.92
CA LEU A 469 4.34 13.49 23.15
C LEU A 469 5.66 13.46 23.95
N GLY A 470 5.88 14.43 24.82
CA GLY A 470 7.15 14.64 25.53
C GLY A 470 8.22 15.31 24.67
N ILE A 471 7.81 16.02 23.61
CA ILE A 471 8.71 16.67 22.65
C ILE A 471 8.19 18.08 22.36
N ASP A 472 9.11 19.05 22.39
CA ASP A 472 8.83 20.41 22.00
C ASP A 472 8.86 20.60 20.46
N PRO A 473 8.09 21.55 19.91
CA PRO A 473 8.17 21.92 18.50
C PRO A 473 9.59 22.24 18.05
N ASP A 474 9.95 21.86 16.83
CA ASP A 474 11.28 22.03 16.21
C ASP A 474 12.46 21.40 16.98
N ASN A 475 12.18 20.47 17.87
CA ASN A 475 13.21 19.69 18.53
C ASN A 475 13.52 18.41 17.73
N ASP A 476 14.80 18.24 17.34
CA ASP A 476 15.28 17.05 16.63
C ASP A 476 15.55 15.85 17.54
N ASP A 477 15.62 16.07 18.88
CA ASP A 477 15.86 15.00 19.85
C ASP A 477 14.55 14.31 20.23
N LEU A 478 14.37 13.08 19.75
CA LEU A 478 13.23 12.23 20.05
C LEU A 478 13.43 11.32 21.27
N SER A 479 14.52 11.49 22.04
CA SER A 479 14.84 10.63 23.18
C SER A 479 13.78 10.63 24.29
N GLN A 480 12.96 11.68 24.36
CA GLN A 480 11.86 11.83 25.32
C GLN A 480 10.48 11.44 24.75
N LEU A 481 10.42 10.94 23.50
CA LEU A 481 9.19 10.52 22.87
C LEU A 481 8.48 9.46 23.72
N ARG A 482 7.18 9.64 23.92
CA ARG A 482 6.37 8.78 24.79
C ARG A 482 5.59 7.71 24.05
N TYR A 483 5.32 7.93 22.76
CA TYR A 483 4.53 7.03 21.93
C TYR A 483 5.19 6.79 20.59
N GLY A 484 5.34 5.52 20.22
CA GLY A 484 5.97 5.14 18.95
C GLY A 484 5.11 5.41 17.72
N LYS A 485 3.78 5.55 17.91
CA LYS A 485 2.87 5.97 16.85
C LYS A 485 1.94 7.06 17.33
N VAL A 486 1.73 8.05 16.49
CA VAL A 486 0.75 9.13 16.67
C VAL A 486 -0.29 8.99 15.58
N CYS A 487 -1.51 8.64 15.96
CA CYS A 487 -2.60 8.36 15.04
C CYS A 487 -3.63 9.51 15.08
N ILE A 488 -3.81 10.21 13.99
CA ILE A 488 -4.84 11.23 13.82
C ILE A 488 -6.15 10.52 13.53
N LEU A 489 -7.16 10.73 14.36
CA LEU A 489 -8.49 10.13 14.24
C LEU A 489 -9.54 11.23 14.22
N ALA A 490 -10.00 11.56 13.04
CA ALA A 490 -10.99 12.58 12.75
C ALA A 490 -12.22 11.96 12.07
N ASP A 491 -13.35 12.66 12.13
CA ASP A 491 -14.57 12.28 11.43
C ASP A 491 -14.33 12.23 9.91
N ALA A 492 -15.08 11.38 9.21
CA ALA A 492 -14.95 11.24 7.76
C ALA A 492 -15.76 12.29 6.97
N ASP A 493 -16.14 13.39 7.62
CA ASP A 493 -16.81 14.54 7.00
C ASP A 493 -15.83 15.68 6.65
N SER A 494 -16.35 16.77 6.08
CA SER A 494 -15.54 17.92 5.66
C SER A 494 -14.83 18.62 6.82
N ASP A 495 -15.42 18.62 8.01
CA ASP A 495 -14.84 19.26 9.20
C ASP A 495 -13.70 18.39 9.77
N GLY A 496 -13.92 17.07 9.84
CA GLY A 496 -12.89 16.12 10.28
C GLY A 496 -11.69 16.08 9.33
N LEU A 497 -11.91 16.10 8.01
CA LEU A 497 -10.84 16.21 7.01
C LEU A 497 -10.03 17.50 7.17
N HIS A 498 -10.70 18.62 7.52
CA HIS A 498 -10.01 19.86 7.82
C HIS A 498 -9.16 19.76 9.08
N ILE A 499 -9.66 19.12 10.15
CA ILE A 499 -8.90 18.89 11.40
C ILE A 499 -7.69 17.99 11.12
N ALA A 500 -7.88 16.90 10.36
CA ALA A 500 -6.78 16.03 9.96
C ALA A 500 -5.70 16.80 9.17
N THR A 501 -6.10 17.65 8.23
CA THR A 501 -5.17 18.51 7.45
C THR A 501 -4.39 19.46 8.35
N LEU A 502 -5.04 20.11 9.33
CA LEU A 502 -4.38 21.01 10.26
C LEU A 502 -3.39 20.26 11.18
N LEU A 503 -3.72 19.03 11.59
CA LEU A 503 -2.81 18.18 12.37
C LEU A 503 -1.63 17.71 11.52
N CYS A 504 -1.86 17.30 10.28
CA CYS A 504 -0.76 16.97 9.36
C CYS A 504 0.17 18.17 9.17
N ALA A 505 -0.38 19.38 9.00
CA ALA A 505 0.40 20.61 8.89
C ALA A 505 1.22 20.89 10.15
N LEU A 506 0.64 20.69 11.33
CA LEU A 506 1.34 20.82 12.61
C LEU A 506 2.57 19.88 12.66
N PHE A 507 2.39 18.61 12.31
CA PHE A 507 3.48 17.64 12.35
C PHE A 507 4.54 17.92 11.28
N LEU A 508 4.15 18.22 10.05
CA LEU A 508 5.09 18.54 8.96
C LEU A 508 5.92 19.78 9.27
N ARG A 509 5.31 20.79 9.89
CA ARG A 509 5.96 22.09 10.12
C ARG A 509 6.75 22.16 11.40
N HIS A 510 6.21 21.60 12.52
CA HIS A 510 6.76 21.79 13.86
C HIS A 510 7.32 20.51 14.50
N PHE A 511 7.06 19.34 13.91
CA PHE A 511 7.59 18.05 14.35
C PHE A 511 8.11 17.21 13.17
N PRO A 512 8.93 17.80 12.26
CA PRO A 512 9.35 17.11 11.05
C PRO A 512 10.05 15.79 11.30
N LYS A 513 10.85 15.69 12.38
CA LYS A 513 11.55 14.45 12.75
C LYS A 513 10.61 13.30 13.10
N LEU A 514 9.43 13.56 13.69
CA LEU A 514 8.42 12.53 13.90
C LEU A 514 7.85 11.98 12.58
N VAL A 515 7.73 12.83 11.57
CA VAL A 515 7.26 12.43 10.25
C VAL A 515 8.36 11.68 9.50
N GLU A 516 9.58 12.19 9.47
CA GLU A 516 10.74 11.56 8.82
C GLU A 516 11.01 10.15 9.36
N GLN A 517 10.86 9.95 10.67
CA GLN A 517 11.05 8.65 11.32
C GLN A 517 9.81 7.77 11.29
N GLY A 518 8.73 8.20 10.61
CA GLY A 518 7.56 7.39 10.35
C GLY A 518 6.64 7.18 11.55
N HIS A 519 6.62 8.11 12.51
CA HIS A 519 5.80 8.01 13.72
C HIS A 519 4.36 8.50 13.56
N VAL A 520 4.03 9.25 12.49
CA VAL A 520 2.73 9.93 12.33
C VAL A 520 1.84 9.20 11.32
N TYR A 521 0.59 8.95 11.68
CA TYR A 521 -0.39 8.23 10.88
C TYR A 521 -1.75 8.93 10.90
N VAL A 522 -2.51 8.79 9.81
CA VAL A 522 -3.92 9.17 9.72
C VAL A 522 -4.74 7.89 9.74
N ALA A 523 -5.67 7.78 10.68
CA ALA A 523 -6.59 6.66 10.75
C ALA A 523 -7.77 6.88 9.80
N MET A 524 -8.20 5.82 9.11
CA MET A 524 -9.27 5.84 8.13
C MET A 524 -10.50 5.11 8.68
N PRO A 525 -11.42 5.81 9.37
CA PRO A 525 -12.67 5.21 9.83
C PRO A 525 -13.59 4.92 8.63
N PRO A 526 -14.41 3.84 8.68
CA PRO A 526 -15.36 3.55 7.63
C PRO A 526 -16.55 4.50 7.64
N LEU A 527 -17.06 4.85 6.46
CA LEU A 527 -18.32 5.59 6.29
C LEU A 527 -19.55 4.70 6.34
N TYR A 528 -19.40 3.42 5.99
CA TYR A 528 -20.54 2.51 5.87
C TYR A 528 -20.32 1.21 6.63
N ARG A 529 -21.43 0.74 7.24
CA ARG A 529 -21.57 -0.62 7.74
C ARG A 529 -22.66 -1.33 6.93
N ILE A 530 -22.40 -2.56 6.52
CA ILE A 530 -23.29 -3.39 5.73
C ILE A 530 -23.50 -4.70 6.47
N ASP A 531 -24.72 -4.97 6.90
CA ASP A 531 -25.08 -6.19 7.61
C ASP A 531 -25.86 -7.14 6.66
N LEU A 532 -25.40 -8.38 6.52
CA LEU A 532 -26.10 -9.45 5.82
C LEU A 532 -26.23 -10.67 6.72
N GLY A 533 -27.36 -10.80 7.40
CA GLY A 533 -27.58 -11.86 8.40
C GLY A 533 -26.62 -11.71 9.59
N LYS A 534 -25.62 -12.61 9.67
CA LYS A 534 -24.58 -12.55 10.72
C LYS A 534 -23.24 -11.97 10.23
N GLU A 535 -23.13 -11.74 8.92
CA GLU A 535 -21.93 -11.16 8.33
C GLU A 535 -22.01 -9.63 8.40
N VAL A 536 -20.93 -8.99 8.82
CA VAL A 536 -20.80 -7.53 8.91
C VAL A 536 -19.61 -7.12 8.05
N PHE A 537 -19.82 -6.11 7.23
CA PHE A 537 -18.80 -5.52 6.36
C PHE A 537 -18.72 -4.02 6.63
N TYR A 538 -17.54 -3.47 6.46
CA TYR A 538 -17.30 -2.04 6.56
C TYR A 538 -16.68 -1.51 5.26
N ALA A 539 -17.10 -0.32 4.84
CA ALA A 539 -16.60 0.35 3.65
C ALA A 539 -16.16 1.78 4.00
N LEU A 540 -15.01 2.20 3.45
CA LEU A 540 -14.48 3.54 3.67
C LEU A 540 -15.28 4.60 2.93
N ASP A 541 -15.74 4.27 1.72
CA ASP A 541 -16.39 5.19 0.80
C ASP A 541 -17.55 4.52 0.04
N GLU A 542 -18.18 5.29 -0.84
CA GLU A 542 -19.28 4.85 -1.67
C GLU A 542 -18.88 3.70 -2.61
N SER A 543 -17.66 3.77 -3.17
CA SER A 543 -17.20 2.78 -4.14
C SER A 543 -16.94 1.41 -3.49
N GLU A 544 -16.32 1.39 -2.30
CA GLU A 544 -16.18 0.16 -1.51
C GLU A 544 -17.54 -0.41 -1.09
N LYS A 545 -18.49 0.45 -0.72
CA LYS A 545 -19.86 0.03 -0.38
C LYS A 545 -20.51 -0.67 -1.57
N GLU A 546 -20.46 -0.06 -2.76
CA GLU A 546 -21.04 -0.66 -3.97
C GLU A 546 -20.36 -1.98 -4.33
N ALA A 547 -19.03 -2.05 -4.24
CA ALA A 547 -18.29 -3.27 -4.49
C ALA A 547 -18.65 -4.39 -3.50
N ILE A 548 -18.91 -4.05 -2.23
CA ILE A 548 -19.39 -5.01 -1.24
C ILE A 548 -20.82 -5.47 -1.57
N LEU A 549 -21.72 -4.54 -1.90
CA LEU A 549 -23.09 -4.86 -2.27
C LEU A 549 -23.15 -5.75 -3.52
N ASP A 550 -22.31 -5.50 -4.50
CA ASP A 550 -22.22 -6.32 -5.71
C ASP A 550 -21.75 -7.75 -5.41
N ARG A 551 -20.77 -7.92 -4.51
CA ARG A 551 -20.33 -9.25 -4.05
C ARG A 551 -21.42 -9.99 -3.26
N LEU A 552 -22.33 -9.27 -2.66
CA LEU A 552 -23.44 -9.85 -1.91
C LEU A 552 -24.66 -10.19 -2.79
N LYS A 553 -24.68 -9.75 -4.05
CA LYS A 553 -25.70 -10.14 -5.04
C LYS A 553 -25.68 -11.66 -5.20
N GLY A 554 -26.80 -12.31 -4.91
CA GLY A 554 -26.95 -13.77 -4.98
C GLY A 554 -26.81 -14.52 -3.65
N LYS A 555 -26.35 -13.87 -2.56
CA LYS A 555 -26.48 -14.43 -1.21
C LYS A 555 -27.91 -14.31 -0.67
N LYS A 556 -28.33 -15.29 0.15
CA LYS A 556 -29.65 -15.23 0.80
C LYS A 556 -29.70 -14.09 1.83
N GLY A 557 -30.64 -13.17 1.67
CA GLY A 557 -30.89 -12.05 2.58
C GLY A 557 -30.87 -10.70 1.86
N LYS A 558 -31.40 -9.67 2.50
CA LYS A 558 -31.32 -8.28 2.03
C LYS A 558 -30.24 -7.58 2.86
N PRO A 559 -29.19 -7.01 2.24
CA PRO A 559 -28.20 -6.26 2.98
C PRO A 559 -28.83 -5.00 3.58
N ASN A 560 -28.52 -4.74 4.86
CA ASN A 560 -28.87 -3.50 5.55
C ASN A 560 -27.63 -2.61 5.58
N VAL A 561 -27.75 -1.38 5.06
CA VAL A 561 -26.65 -0.42 4.97
C VAL A 561 -26.90 0.71 5.96
N GLN A 562 -25.94 0.93 6.85
CA GLN A 562 -25.91 2.05 7.79
C GLN A 562 -24.77 2.97 7.40
N ARG A 563 -25.00 4.29 7.29
CA ARG A 563 -23.97 5.30 7.11
C ARG A 563 -23.63 5.92 8.46
N PHE A 564 -22.34 6.02 8.78
CA PHE A 564 -21.85 6.77 9.92
C PHE A 564 -21.62 8.24 9.49
N LYS A 565 -22.16 9.18 10.25
CA LYS A 565 -21.93 10.62 10.02
C LYS A 565 -20.68 11.12 10.73
N GLY A 566 -20.23 10.40 11.77
CA GLY A 566 -19.02 10.68 12.50
C GLY A 566 -18.68 9.57 13.48
N LEU A 567 -17.50 9.64 14.09
CA LEU A 567 -16.97 8.67 15.06
C LEU A 567 -17.85 8.53 16.32
N GLY A 568 -18.57 9.59 16.67
CA GLY A 568 -19.50 9.61 17.79
C GLY A 568 -20.73 8.70 17.61
N GLU A 569 -21.06 8.31 16.38
CA GLU A 569 -22.14 7.36 16.07
C GLU A 569 -21.70 5.90 16.15
N MET A 570 -20.40 5.65 16.18
CA MET A 570 -19.85 4.31 16.35
C MET A 570 -19.88 3.94 17.84
N ASN A 571 -20.39 2.75 18.15
CA ASN A 571 -20.19 2.22 19.48
C ASN A 571 -18.71 1.80 19.68
N PRO A 572 -18.22 1.67 20.93
CA PRO A 572 -16.82 1.36 21.20
C PRO A 572 -16.30 0.10 20.52
N MET A 573 -17.14 -0.93 20.35
CA MET A 573 -16.78 -2.18 19.69
C MET A 573 -16.54 -1.97 18.19
N GLN A 574 -17.43 -1.23 17.53
CA GLN A 574 -17.30 -0.88 16.12
C GLN A 574 -16.04 -0.03 15.88
N LEU A 575 -15.81 0.98 16.71
CA LEU A 575 -14.62 1.82 16.63
C LEU A 575 -13.33 1.03 16.85
N ARG A 576 -13.33 0.07 17.79
CA ARG A 576 -12.22 -0.85 17.99
C ARG A 576 -11.95 -1.68 16.74
N GLU A 577 -12.97 -2.41 16.28
CA GLU A 577 -12.83 -3.36 15.15
C GLU A 577 -12.43 -2.71 13.83
N THR A 578 -12.82 -1.47 13.59
CA THR A 578 -12.60 -0.80 12.30
C THR A 578 -11.38 0.10 12.28
N THR A 579 -11.06 0.74 13.43
CA THR A 579 -10.16 1.90 13.42
C THR A 579 -9.01 1.80 14.42
N MET A 580 -9.16 1.03 15.52
CA MET A 580 -8.16 1.01 16.58
C MET A 580 -7.40 -0.32 16.72
N ASP A 581 -8.02 -1.45 16.39
CA ASP A 581 -7.36 -2.76 16.46
C ASP A 581 -6.26 -2.86 15.39
N PRO A 582 -5.00 -3.12 15.77
CA PRO A 582 -3.89 -3.23 14.84
C PRO A 582 -4.10 -4.24 13.69
N ASN A 583 -4.93 -5.26 13.89
CA ASN A 583 -5.15 -6.33 12.93
C ASN A 583 -6.20 -5.96 11.85
N THR A 584 -7.07 -5.00 12.12
CA THR A 584 -8.24 -4.71 11.27
C THR A 584 -8.34 -3.26 10.82
N ARG A 585 -7.67 -2.35 11.51
CA ARG A 585 -7.66 -0.92 11.19
C ARG A 585 -6.90 -0.60 9.91
N ARG A 586 -7.21 0.56 9.33
CA ARG A 586 -6.45 1.15 8.23
C ARG A 586 -5.80 2.45 8.70
N LEU A 587 -4.46 2.50 8.59
CA LEU A 587 -3.66 3.69 8.88
C LEU A 587 -2.90 4.08 7.62
N VAL A 588 -2.91 5.36 7.30
CA VAL A 588 -2.05 5.96 6.26
C VAL A 588 -0.91 6.67 6.97
N GLN A 589 0.32 6.27 6.70
CA GLN A 589 1.50 6.92 7.25
C GLN A 589 1.71 8.26 6.58
N LEU A 590 1.93 9.31 7.40
CA LEU A 590 2.38 10.59 6.89
C LEU A 590 3.88 10.48 6.61
N THR A 591 4.25 10.55 5.34
CA THR A 591 5.64 10.47 4.90
C THR A 591 6.12 11.83 4.41
N PHE A 592 7.37 12.14 4.71
CA PHE A 592 8.05 13.35 4.26
C PHE A 592 9.53 13.05 4.06
N GLU A 593 10.00 13.19 2.84
CA GLU A 593 11.43 13.10 2.55
C GLU A 593 12.06 14.49 2.75
N ALA A 594 13.03 14.61 3.65
CA ALA A 594 13.64 15.89 3.99
C ALA A 594 14.41 16.56 2.84
N GLN A 595 14.76 15.81 1.78
CA GLN A 595 15.48 16.32 0.61
C GLN A 595 14.95 15.66 -0.68
N GLY A 596 14.53 16.48 -1.65
CA GLY A 596 14.11 16.02 -2.97
C GLY A 596 13.01 16.89 -3.60
N GLU A 597 12.69 16.65 -4.86
CA GLU A 597 11.62 17.37 -5.57
C GLU A 597 10.25 17.09 -4.94
N GLU A 598 10.00 15.90 -4.40
CA GLU A 598 8.73 15.52 -3.75
C GLU A 598 8.50 16.27 -2.42
N SER A 599 9.58 16.58 -1.69
CA SER A 599 9.52 17.41 -0.49
C SER A 599 9.08 18.85 -0.80
N GLN A 600 9.64 19.42 -1.85
CA GLN A 600 9.30 20.77 -2.27
C GLN A 600 7.85 20.85 -2.74
N GLU A 601 7.37 19.86 -3.50
CA GLU A 601 5.98 19.78 -3.97
C GLU A 601 4.97 19.63 -2.81
N THR A 602 5.31 18.83 -1.80
CA THR A 602 4.48 18.66 -0.58
C THR A 602 4.38 19.98 0.19
N ILE A 603 5.52 20.65 0.43
CA ILE A 603 5.54 21.95 1.13
C ILE A 603 4.77 22.99 0.33
N GLU A 604 4.95 23.06 -1.00
CA GLU A 604 4.25 24.02 -1.85
C GLU A 604 2.73 23.77 -1.87
N THR A 605 2.31 22.52 -1.89
CA THR A 605 0.89 22.14 -1.78
C THR A 605 0.32 22.53 -0.43
N MET A 606 1.02 22.25 0.66
CA MET A 606 0.57 22.64 2.00
C MET A 606 0.55 24.16 2.17
N ASP A 607 1.53 24.87 1.60
CA ASP A 607 1.57 26.33 1.59
C ASP A 607 0.39 26.91 0.80
N MET A 608 0.12 26.37 -0.39
CA MET A 608 -1.03 26.74 -1.21
C MET A 608 -2.34 26.52 -0.43
N LEU A 609 -2.49 25.39 0.28
CA LEU A 609 -3.69 25.08 1.02
C LEU A 609 -3.89 25.92 2.28
N LEU A 610 -2.83 26.28 3.00
CA LEU A 610 -2.91 26.81 4.37
C LEU A 610 -2.43 28.24 4.54
N ALA A 611 -1.55 28.77 3.67
CA ALA A 611 -1.04 30.11 3.79
C ALA A 611 -2.12 31.16 3.46
N LYS A 612 -2.24 32.19 4.31
CA LYS A 612 -3.27 33.24 4.16
C LYS A 612 -3.18 33.99 2.84
N LYS A 613 -1.96 34.21 2.36
CA LYS A 613 -1.69 34.99 1.14
C LYS A 613 -2.04 34.25 -0.16
N ARG A 614 -2.25 32.93 -0.12
CA ARG A 614 -2.50 32.08 -1.30
C ARG A 614 -3.98 31.77 -1.55
N ALA A 615 -4.88 32.63 -1.10
CA ALA A 615 -6.33 32.42 -1.28
C ALA A 615 -6.76 32.38 -2.76
N GLU A 616 -6.09 33.12 -3.65
CA GLU A 616 -6.38 33.12 -5.09
C GLU A 616 -5.89 31.81 -5.75
N ASP A 617 -4.72 31.29 -5.34
CA ASP A 617 -4.21 30.01 -5.82
C ASP A 617 -5.14 28.85 -5.43
N ARG A 618 -5.65 28.86 -4.19
CA ARG A 618 -6.67 27.87 -3.73
C ARG A 618 -7.94 27.95 -4.56
N LYS A 619 -8.40 29.16 -4.87
CA LYS A 619 -9.59 29.34 -5.71
C LYS A 619 -9.38 28.76 -7.10
N ASN A 620 -8.24 29.06 -7.72
CA ASN A 620 -7.89 28.55 -9.03
C ASN A 620 -7.75 27.02 -9.03
N TRP A 621 -7.10 26.47 -7.99
CA TRP A 621 -6.96 25.02 -7.79
C TRP A 621 -8.33 24.33 -7.61
N LEU A 622 -9.24 24.93 -6.80
CA LEU A 622 -10.59 24.43 -6.62
C LEU A 622 -11.42 24.50 -7.91
N GLN A 623 -11.24 25.55 -8.71
CA GLN A 623 -11.91 25.67 -10.01
C GLN A 623 -11.40 24.64 -11.02
N ALA A 624 -10.10 24.32 -10.97
CA ALA A 624 -9.48 23.35 -11.87
C ALA A 624 -9.75 21.89 -11.47
N LYS A 625 -9.91 21.60 -10.16
CA LYS A 625 -10.04 20.24 -9.62
C LYS A 625 -11.35 19.96 -8.86
N GLY A 626 -12.21 20.96 -8.73
CA GLY A 626 -13.45 20.86 -7.96
C GLY A 626 -14.43 19.80 -8.47
N ASP A 627 -14.37 19.49 -9.77
CA ASP A 627 -15.17 18.44 -10.39
C ASP A 627 -14.68 17.01 -10.03
N GLN A 628 -13.52 16.89 -9.38
CA GLN A 628 -12.93 15.61 -8.98
C GLN A 628 -13.30 15.21 -7.54
N VAL A 629 -13.95 16.09 -6.80
CA VAL A 629 -14.39 15.80 -5.43
C VAL A 629 -15.78 15.17 -5.49
N ASP A 630 -15.92 13.93 -5.05
CA ASP A 630 -17.22 13.36 -4.70
C ASP A 630 -17.77 14.15 -3.50
N LEU A 631 -18.62 15.14 -3.79
CA LEU A 631 -19.45 15.75 -2.77
C LEU A 631 -20.44 14.68 -2.31
N ALA A 632 -20.02 13.90 -1.30
CA ALA A 632 -20.96 13.13 -0.50
C ALA A 632 -21.85 14.12 0.27
N VAL A 633 -22.95 14.54 -0.37
CA VAL A 633 -24.02 15.33 0.24
C VAL A 633 -24.87 14.43 1.13
#